data_f5ac348b39b818663c61897ab0fcf5c3
#
_entry.id   f5ac348b39b818663c61897ab0fcf5c3
#
_cell.length_a   1.000
_cell.length_b   1.000
_cell.length_c   1.000
_cell.angle_alpha   90.00
_cell.angle_beta   90.00
_cell.angle_gamma   90.00
#
_symmetry.space_group_name_H-M   'P 1'
#
loop_
_entity.id
_entity.type
_entity.pdbx_description
1 polymer ?
#
loop_
_entity_poly.entity_id
_entity_poly.type
_entity_poly.pdbx_seq_one_letter_code
_entity_poly.pdbx_strand_id
1 'polypeptide(L)'
;TIAGVTLIYTVTSQPTVNSAGEAAVSISPNLASSPSDNAAITFLVASKTNTAVNRFAKYRIGTTEKIAGVDGANYPFVYDATTYTPLTGAPDDVEGASHIASYKNQLFFAKGDVLTFTAPYTDNDFDTGNGAGNISVGSDITGLIAFRDQLIIFSENKIDKLVGNTIADFILQPVTRNIGCIDSDTIREVAGDVVFLGPDGIRSLSGSDKVGDFDLAVISKPIQKEVTDVISGNTSFSSVTIKSKSQYRLLGFNNNISEDAATGILGTQLAGPQGTMFGWSEIRGFKAFVADSDFKSKTETVVFANTNGYVYNMDSGNSFDSSNIKATFATPFIPLNDAELRKTIYKLHLYTEPTGSFETNASLKFDLNEQGSVQPEAIALSNTAAGLSGVYGKITSTYGTAVFGGRLKKKFTAQTIGSGFNTSVQFFSDDSNPSFSLDAATLEYGTFDRR
;
A
#
# COMPACT_ATOMS: atom_id res chain seq x y z
N THR A 1 -5.01 20.36 23.83
CA THR A 1 -6.29 20.49 24.57
C THR A 1 -6.63 19.17 25.24
N ILE A 2 -7.34 19.20 26.35
CA ILE A 2 -7.81 18.00 27.06
C ILE A 2 -9.34 17.95 26.88
N ALA A 3 -9.89 16.77 26.60
CA ALA A 3 -11.32 16.60 26.31
C ALA A 3 -12.20 17.20 27.44
N GLY A 4 -13.19 18.00 27.06
CA GLY A 4 -14.07 18.73 27.98
C GLY A 4 -13.50 20.05 28.51
N VAL A 5 -12.31 20.48 28.12
CA VAL A 5 -11.67 21.73 28.51
C VAL A 5 -11.29 22.54 27.29
N THR A 6 -11.76 23.79 27.22
CA THR A 6 -11.55 24.69 26.07
C THR A 6 -10.24 25.51 26.15
N LEU A 7 -9.45 25.37 27.22
CA LEU A 7 -8.19 26.08 27.36
C LEU A 7 -7.03 25.35 26.69
N ILE A 8 -6.10 26.12 26.14
CA ILE A 8 -4.82 25.61 25.64
C ILE A 8 -3.83 25.59 26.80
N TYR A 9 -3.20 24.44 27.02
CA TYR A 9 -2.17 24.23 28.01
C TYR A 9 -0.81 24.10 27.37
N THR A 10 0.20 24.69 27.97
CA THR A 10 1.59 24.54 27.51
C THR A 10 2.27 23.47 28.35
N VAL A 11 2.93 22.52 27.72
CA VAL A 11 3.81 21.54 28.37
C VAL A 11 5.06 22.27 28.84
N THR A 12 5.30 22.32 30.13
CA THR A 12 6.38 23.11 30.74
C THR A 12 7.66 22.30 31.01
N SER A 13 7.56 20.97 30.95
CA SER A 13 8.71 20.08 31.08
C SER A 13 8.55 18.85 30.19
N GLN A 14 9.65 18.32 29.72
CA GLN A 14 9.62 17.06 28.94
C GLN A 14 9.22 15.91 29.88
N PRO A 15 8.15 15.17 29.58
CA PRO A 15 7.74 14.05 30.39
C PRO A 15 8.71 12.88 30.28
N THR A 16 9.04 12.27 31.41
CA THR A 16 9.77 10.99 31.43
C THR A 16 8.80 9.86 31.67
N VAL A 17 8.87 8.85 30.83
CA VAL A 17 8.02 7.66 30.92
C VAL A 17 8.63 6.72 31.98
N ASN A 18 7.85 6.27 32.95
CA ASN A 18 8.27 5.29 33.93
C ASN A 18 8.24 3.85 33.34
N SER A 19 8.70 2.88 34.12
CA SER A 19 8.72 1.46 33.69
C SER A 19 7.34 0.84 33.46
N ALA A 20 6.27 1.48 33.93
CA ALA A 20 4.88 1.06 33.69
C ALA A 20 4.28 1.69 32.41
N GLY A 21 5.03 2.53 31.69
CA GLY A 21 4.54 3.24 30.52
C GLY A 21 3.77 4.52 30.82
N GLU A 22 3.79 4.99 32.07
CA GLU A 22 3.12 6.21 32.51
C GLU A 22 4.06 7.41 32.45
N ALA A 23 3.55 8.57 32.07
CA ALA A 23 4.30 9.80 32.04
C ALA A 23 3.59 10.92 32.82
N ALA A 24 4.31 11.58 33.73
CA ALA A 24 3.84 12.80 34.35
C ALA A 24 4.13 14.00 33.44
N VAL A 25 3.09 14.69 33.01
CA VAL A 25 3.19 15.87 32.13
C VAL A 25 2.90 17.11 32.95
N SER A 26 3.89 18.00 33.09
CA SER A 26 3.70 19.31 33.68
C SER A 26 3.12 20.27 32.65
N ILE A 27 2.01 20.92 32.99
CA ILE A 27 1.30 21.84 32.10
C ILE A 27 1.03 23.19 32.77
N SER A 28 0.96 24.24 32.00
CA SER A 28 0.59 25.59 32.45
C SER A 28 -0.48 26.16 31.46
N PRO A 29 -1.54 26.81 32.00
CA PRO A 29 -1.93 26.90 33.42
C PRO A 29 -2.35 25.54 33.98
N ASN A 30 -2.48 25.46 35.29
CA ASN A 30 -2.97 24.24 35.94
C ASN A 30 -4.40 23.92 35.51
N LEU A 31 -4.73 22.65 35.47
CA LEU A 31 -6.09 22.19 35.14
C LEU A 31 -7.08 22.74 36.20
N ALA A 32 -8.17 23.32 35.75
CA ALA A 32 -9.24 23.79 36.59
C ALA A 32 -10.02 22.65 37.30
N SER A 33 -9.99 21.46 36.69
CA SER A 33 -10.58 20.23 37.21
C SER A 33 -9.81 19.01 36.70
N SER A 34 -9.87 17.90 37.42
CA SER A 34 -9.32 16.64 36.94
C SER A 34 -10.10 16.18 35.71
N PRO A 35 -9.43 15.83 34.61
CA PRO A 35 -10.08 15.21 33.46
C PRO A 35 -10.63 13.83 33.87
N SER A 36 -11.61 13.34 33.10
CA SER A 36 -12.09 11.97 33.24
C SER A 36 -10.98 10.98 32.92
N ASP A 37 -11.05 9.79 33.49
CA ASP A 37 -10.17 8.69 33.14
C ASP A 37 -10.28 8.41 31.62
N ASN A 38 -9.16 8.18 30.96
CA ASN A 38 -9.07 8.05 29.49
C ASN A 38 -9.51 9.29 28.67
N ALA A 39 -9.46 10.49 29.24
CA ALA A 39 -9.70 11.70 28.47
C ALA A 39 -8.68 11.85 27.35
N ALA A 40 -9.16 12.11 26.12
CA ALA A 40 -8.29 12.34 24.97
C ALA A 40 -7.42 13.58 25.19
N ILE A 41 -6.11 13.43 25.02
CA ILE A 41 -5.13 14.53 25.06
C ILE A 41 -4.68 14.81 23.65
N THR A 42 -4.91 16.04 23.18
CA THR A 42 -4.42 16.50 21.87
C THR A 42 -3.22 17.39 22.09
N PHE A 43 -2.08 17.00 21.55
CA PHE A 43 -0.88 17.83 21.51
C PHE A 43 -0.93 18.73 20.27
N LEU A 44 -0.89 20.04 20.49
CA LEU A 44 -0.73 21.01 19.42
C LEU A 44 0.75 21.40 19.39
N VAL A 45 1.42 21.12 18.29
CA VAL A 45 2.71 21.74 18.00
C VAL A 45 2.40 23.18 17.63
N ALA A 46 2.89 24.12 18.42
CA ALA A 46 2.61 25.55 18.24
C ALA A 46 2.92 25.98 16.80
N SER A 47 2.02 26.71 16.20
CA SER A 47 2.15 27.33 14.87
C SER A 47 2.13 26.38 13.66
N LYS A 48 1.75 25.12 13.79
CA LYS A 48 1.59 24.24 12.63
C LYS A 48 0.15 24.24 12.11
N THR A 49 0.02 24.30 10.79
CA THR A 49 -1.25 24.10 10.09
C THR A 49 -1.65 22.62 10.21
N ASN A 50 -2.84 22.33 10.73
CA ASN A 50 -3.28 20.97 11.01
C ASN A 50 -3.90 20.23 9.81
N THR A 51 -4.02 20.88 8.66
CA THR A 51 -4.56 20.30 7.42
C THR A 51 -3.47 19.86 6.45
N ALA A 52 -2.20 20.06 6.79
CA ALA A 52 -1.07 19.75 5.93
C ALA A 52 -0.71 18.26 6.00
N VAL A 53 -0.31 17.70 4.86
CA VAL A 53 0.10 16.29 4.73
C VAL A 53 1.60 16.19 4.97
N ASN A 54 1.98 15.46 6.02
CA ASN A 54 3.39 15.30 6.36
C ASN A 54 4.04 14.21 5.50
N ARG A 55 5.22 14.52 4.95
CA ARG A 55 6.11 13.58 4.27
C ARG A 55 7.46 13.54 4.96
N PHE A 56 8.08 12.37 4.99
CA PHE A 56 9.26 12.12 5.80
C PHE A 56 10.39 11.51 4.97
N ALA A 57 11.62 11.88 5.32
CA ALA A 57 12.83 11.21 4.86
C ALA A 57 13.63 10.69 6.06
N LYS A 58 13.95 9.39 6.05
CA LYS A 58 14.94 8.82 6.98
C LYS A 58 16.33 9.16 6.48
N TYR A 59 17.21 9.60 7.35
CA TYR A 59 18.59 9.88 7.00
C TYR A 59 19.52 9.64 8.18
N ARG A 60 20.81 9.52 7.89
CA ARG A 60 21.83 9.37 8.89
C ARG A 60 22.99 10.31 8.61
N ILE A 61 23.16 11.29 9.49
CA ILE A 61 24.30 12.19 9.50
C ILE A 61 25.06 11.94 10.80
N GLY A 62 26.33 11.51 10.67
CA GLY A 62 27.09 11.04 11.82
C GLY A 62 26.67 9.65 12.30
N THR A 63 26.45 9.49 13.61
CA THR A 63 26.13 8.19 14.24
C THR A 63 24.65 7.98 14.49
N THR A 64 23.85 9.04 14.50
CA THR A 64 22.43 9.02 14.87
C THR A 64 21.55 8.99 13.63
N GLU A 65 20.60 8.06 13.62
CA GLU A 65 19.54 8.04 12.62
C GLU A 65 18.47 9.08 13.00
N LYS A 66 18.06 9.87 12.03
CA LYS A 66 17.08 10.94 12.18
C LYS A 66 15.98 10.85 11.12
N ILE A 67 14.89 11.53 11.38
CA ILE A 67 13.79 11.73 10.43
C ILE A 67 13.67 13.23 10.19
N ALA A 68 13.69 13.64 8.93
CA ALA A 68 13.30 14.99 8.55
C ALA A 68 11.89 14.94 7.94
N GLY A 69 11.08 15.96 8.21
CA GLY A 69 9.71 16.04 7.75
C GLY A 69 9.35 17.40 7.16
N VAL A 70 8.47 17.37 6.15
CA VAL A 70 7.87 18.53 5.48
C VAL A 70 6.35 18.33 5.41
N ASP A 71 5.60 19.42 5.29
CA ASP A 71 4.14 19.35 5.23
C ASP A 71 3.49 20.29 4.20
N GLY A 72 4.28 20.97 3.38
CA GLY A 72 3.79 21.87 2.35
C GLY A 72 3.27 23.23 2.84
N ALA A 73 3.30 23.49 4.17
CA ALA A 73 2.74 24.71 4.74
C ALA A 73 3.63 25.39 5.78
N ASN A 74 4.45 24.62 6.48
CA ASN A 74 5.23 25.10 7.61
C ASN A 74 6.73 24.89 7.36
N TYR A 75 7.56 25.37 8.29
CA TYR A 75 8.98 25.03 8.29
C TYR A 75 9.18 23.51 8.41
N PRO A 76 10.13 22.92 7.68
CA PRO A 76 10.57 21.56 7.89
C PRO A 76 11.03 21.34 9.32
N PHE A 77 11.08 20.09 9.72
CA PHE A 77 11.56 19.72 11.04
C PHE A 77 12.46 18.49 10.98
N VAL A 78 13.27 18.34 12.00
CA VAL A 78 14.11 17.17 12.24
C VAL A 78 13.73 16.55 13.57
N TYR A 79 13.67 15.22 13.61
CA TYR A 79 13.42 14.43 14.81
C TYR A 79 14.48 13.35 14.98
N ASP A 80 15.14 13.32 16.12
CA ASP A 80 16.25 12.41 16.46
C ASP A 80 15.84 11.28 17.42
N ALA A 81 14.57 10.91 17.48
CA ALA A 81 13.94 10.00 18.42
C ALA A 81 13.73 10.57 19.85
N THR A 82 14.25 11.73 20.16
CA THR A 82 14.08 12.40 21.46
C THR A 82 13.59 13.83 21.32
N THR A 83 14.13 14.59 20.37
CA THR A 83 13.93 16.02 20.20
C THR A 83 13.33 16.33 18.85
N TYR A 84 12.25 17.11 18.87
CA TYR A 84 11.65 17.72 17.68
C TYR A 84 12.23 19.11 17.49
N THR A 85 12.91 19.36 16.37
CA THR A 85 13.57 20.62 16.05
C THR A 85 13.02 21.20 14.75
N PRO A 86 12.21 22.26 14.77
CA PRO A 86 11.82 22.97 13.57
C PRO A 86 12.99 23.75 12.98
N LEU A 87 13.14 23.74 11.67
CA LEU A 87 14.20 24.42 10.93
C LEU A 87 13.81 25.89 10.62
N THR A 88 13.53 26.67 11.64
CA THR A 88 13.04 28.07 11.50
C THR A 88 14.07 29.04 10.93
N GLY A 89 15.33 28.65 10.81
CA GLY A 89 16.40 29.41 10.13
C GLY A 89 16.60 29.03 8.68
N ALA A 90 15.76 28.14 8.14
CA ALA A 90 15.80 27.76 6.72
C ALA A 90 15.36 28.93 5.82
N PRO A 91 15.87 29.01 4.57
CA PRO A 91 15.44 30.01 3.60
C PRO A 91 13.95 29.88 3.25
N ASP A 92 13.36 30.96 2.74
CA ASP A 92 11.94 31.01 2.31
C ASP A 92 11.59 29.94 1.27
N ASP A 93 12.56 29.48 0.47
CA ASP A 93 12.41 28.39 -0.51
C ASP A 93 12.24 27.00 0.14
N VAL A 94 12.50 26.90 1.44
CA VAL A 94 12.38 25.65 2.22
C VAL A 94 11.14 25.67 3.12
N GLU A 95 10.72 26.85 3.59
CA GLU A 95 9.45 27.00 4.29
C GLU A 95 8.29 26.65 3.35
N GLY A 96 7.43 25.75 3.78
CA GLY A 96 6.33 25.25 2.94
C GLY A 96 6.76 24.24 1.86
N ALA A 97 7.95 23.63 1.99
CA ALA A 97 8.34 22.54 1.12
C ALA A 97 7.36 21.37 1.21
N SER A 98 6.96 20.84 0.06
CA SER A 98 5.98 19.76 -0.06
C SER A 98 6.59 18.37 -0.11
N HIS A 99 7.85 18.25 -0.54
CA HIS A 99 8.55 16.97 -0.67
C HIS A 99 9.95 17.05 -0.11
N ILE A 100 10.44 15.92 0.39
CA ILE A 100 11.78 15.81 0.96
C ILE A 100 12.41 14.47 0.58
N ALA A 101 13.71 14.48 0.33
CA ALA A 101 14.49 13.28 0.13
C ALA A 101 15.88 13.44 0.75
N SER A 102 16.50 12.34 1.17
CA SER A 102 17.91 12.29 1.56
C SER A 102 18.74 11.72 0.42
N TYR A 103 19.74 12.48 -0.04
CA TYR A 103 20.63 12.05 -1.10
C TYR A 103 22.05 12.60 -0.85
N LYS A 104 23.07 11.77 -1.03
CA LYS A 104 24.52 12.15 -0.87
C LYS A 104 24.83 12.89 0.44
N ASN A 105 24.27 12.41 1.56
CA ASN A 105 24.40 13.02 2.89
C ASN A 105 23.93 14.48 2.98
N GLN A 106 22.97 14.85 2.16
CA GLN A 106 22.29 16.13 2.15
C GLN A 106 20.78 15.89 2.20
N LEU A 107 20.03 16.86 2.71
CA LEU A 107 18.58 16.88 2.64
C LEU A 107 18.15 17.77 1.47
N PHE A 108 17.28 17.26 0.63
CA PHE A 108 16.70 17.95 -0.51
C PHE A 108 15.23 18.26 -0.24
N PHE A 109 14.88 19.50 -0.36
CA PHE A 109 13.53 20.05 -0.13
C PHE A 109 12.97 20.57 -1.44
N ALA A 110 11.74 20.19 -1.80
CA ALA A 110 11.08 20.66 -3.00
C ALA A 110 9.92 21.60 -2.66
N LYS A 111 9.93 22.78 -3.26
CA LYS A 111 8.85 23.76 -3.21
C LYS A 111 8.58 24.31 -4.61
N GLY A 112 7.39 24.01 -5.18
CA GLY A 112 7.10 24.33 -6.56
C GLY A 112 8.11 23.65 -7.50
N ASP A 113 8.78 24.41 -8.33
CA ASP A 113 9.82 23.95 -9.27
C ASP A 113 11.25 24.03 -8.72
N VAL A 114 11.42 24.47 -7.48
CA VAL A 114 12.74 24.66 -6.86
C VAL A 114 13.06 23.51 -5.93
N LEU A 115 14.25 22.95 -6.12
CA LEU A 115 14.85 21.94 -5.27
C LEU A 115 16.01 22.58 -4.48
N THR A 116 15.80 22.81 -3.18
CA THR A 116 16.81 23.40 -2.28
C THR A 116 17.45 22.30 -1.43
N PHE A 117 18.74 22.35 -1.20
CA PHE A 117 19.45 21.34 -0.45
C PHE A 117 20.44 21.91 0.56
N THR A 118 20.64 21.17 1.67
CA THR A 118 21.57 21.53 2.74
C THR A 118 23.04 21.34 2.32
N ALA A 119 23.94 21.93 3.08
CA ALA A 119 25.35 21.59 3.00
C ALA A 119 25.59 20.10 3.34
N PRO A 120 26.60 19.44 2.77
CA PRO A 120 26.91 18.03 3.04
C PRO A 120 27.11 17.76 4.54
N TYR A 121 26.59 16.61 5.01
CA TYR A 121 26.67 16.17 6.39
C TYR A 121 26.02 17.09 7.42
N THR A 122 25.11 17.96 6.99
CA THR A 122 24.31 18.84 7.86
C THR A 122 22.83 18.68 7.59
N ASP A 123 21.99 19.04 8.56
CA ASP A 123 20.52 19.00 8.42
C ASP A 123 19.87 20.39 8.46
N ASN A 124 20.64 21.45 8.81
CA ASN A 124 20.15 22.81 8.96
C ASN A 124 21.11 23.89 8.45
N ASP A 125 22.13 23.54 7.70
CA ASP A 125 23.05 24.48 7.09
C ASP A 125 22.68 24.72 5.62
N PHE A 126 22.27 25.95 5.29
CA PHE A 126 21.86 26.38 3.96
C PHE A 126 22.86 27.40 3.38
N ASP A 127 24.06 27.53 3.96
CA ASP A 127 25.10 28.42 3.43
C ASP A 127 25.73 27.85 2.15
N THR A 128 25.62 28.61 1.06
CA THR A 128 26.21 28.23 -0.23
C THR A 128 27.72 28.09 -0.18
N GLY A 129 28.39 28.82 0.73
CA GLY A 129 29.82 28.68 0.98
C GLY A 129 30.22 27.32 1.55
N ASN A 130 29.30 26.63 2.20
CA ASN A 130 29.46 25.30 2.77
C ASN A 130 28.99 24.17 1.83
N GLY A 131 28.47 24.50 0.64
CA GLY A 131 28.03 23.54 -0.37
C GLY A 131 26.50 23.29 -0.37
N ALA A 132 25.73 24.14 0.28
CA ALA A 132 24.29 24.19 0.09
C ALA A 132 23.93 24.92 -1.23
N GLY A 133 22.71 24.77 -1.71
CA GLY A 133 22.27 25.47 -2.92
C GLY A 133 20.84 25.16 -3.30
N ASN A 134 20.45 25.67 -4.46
CA ASN A 134 19.16 25.36 -5.06
C ASN A 134 19.29 25.11 -6.58
N ILE A 135 18.35 24.36 -7.12
CA ILE A 135 18.27 24.03 -8.55
C ILE A 135 16.81 24.17 -8.97
N SER A 136 16.54 25.00 -9.99
CA SER A 136 15.21 25.01 -10.63
C SER A 136 15.10 23.86 -11.62
N VAL A 137 14.05 23.08 -11.47
CA VAL A 137 13.71 21.96 -12.36
C VAL A 137 12.87 22.44 -13.55
N GLY A 138 12.25 23.64 -13.41
CA GLY A 138 11.45 24.29 -14.47
C GLY A 138 10.05 23.69 -14.65
N SER A 139 9.57 22.92 -13.69
CA SER A 139 8.16 22.50 -13.53
C SER A 139 7.94 22.02 -12.10
N ASP A 140 6.73 22.17 -11.61
CA ASP A 140 6.37 21.81 -10.24
C ASP A 140 6.72 20.35 -9.93
N ILE A 141 7.44 20.16 -8.84
CA ILE A 141 7.90 18.86 -8.38
C ILE A 141 6.72 18.16 -7.66
N THR A 142 6.33 17.01 -8.17
CA THR A 142 5.26 16.18 -7.60
C THR A 142 5.79 15.03 -6.75
N GLY A 143 7.10 14.78 -6.75
CA GLY A 143 7.67 13.74 -5.91
C GLY A 143 9.19 13.60 -6.04
N LEU A 144 9.81 13.03 -5.01
CA LEU A 144 11.25 12.78 -4.94
C LEU A 144 11.51 11.37 -4.43
N ILE A 145 12.48 10.69 -5.03
CA ILE A 145 13.02 9.42 -4.49
C ILE A 145 14.50 9.28 -4.82
N ALA A 146 15.30 8.92 -3.81
CA ALA A 146 16.69 8.54 -4.03
C ALA A 146 16.73 7.07 -4.46
N PHE A 147 17.27 6.78 -5.65
CA PHE A 147 17.33 5.45 -6.21
C PHE A 147 18.62 5.21 -6.99
N ARG A 148 19.30 4.10 -6.72
CA ARG A 148 20.55 3.69 -7.40
C ARG A 148 21.57 4.82 -7.58
N ASP A 149 21.87 5.50 -6.47
CA ASP A 149 22.86 6.59 -6.46
C ASP A 149 22.48 7.83 -7.32
N GLN A 150 21.20 8.01 -7.58
CA GLN A 150 20.60 9.14 -8.26
C GLN A 150 19.40 9.66 -7.47
N LEU A 151 19.13 10.96 -7.53
CA LEU A 151 17.89 11.52 -7.03
C LEU A 151 16.92 11.69 -8.20
N ILE A 152 15.85 10.93 -8.20
CA ILE A 152 14.80 10.99 -9.23
C ILE A 152 13.78 12.04 -8.80
N ILE A 153 13.47 12.95 -9.71
CA ILE A 153 12.59 14.10 -9.51
C ILE A 153 11.41 13.94 -10.45
N PHE A 154 10.25 13.74 -9.87
CA PHE A 154 8.99 13.62 -10.61
C PHE A 154 8.32 14.98 -10.68
N SER A 155 7.76 15.28 -11.84
CA SER A 155 6.84 16.38 -12.06
C SER A 155 5.56 15.84 -12.71
N GLU A 156 4.57 16.69 -12.95
CA GLU A 156 3.30 16.26 -13.54
C GLU A 156 3.47 15.60 -14.93
N ASN A 157 4.36 16.15 -15.76
CA ASN A 157 4.52 15.72 -17.16
C ASN A 157 5.95 15.34 -17.54
N LYS A 158 6.86 15.29 -16.60
CA LYS A 158 8.27 14.89 -16.85
C LYS A 158 8.90 14.23 -15.65
N ILE A 159 9.98 13.52 -15.90
CA ILE A 159 10.86 12.96 -14.88
C ILE A 159 12.28 13.36 -15.20
N ASP A 160 12.95 13.96 -14.25
CA ASP A 160 14.37 14.29 -14.30
C ASP A 160 15.14 13.46 -13.26
N LYS A 161 16.44 13.33 -13.44
CA LYS A 161 17.35 12.74 -12.45
C LYS A 161 18.49 13.68 -12.16
N LEU A 162 18.81 13.83 -10.89
CA LEU A 162 20.01 14.54 -10.44
C LEU A 162 21.10 13.52 -10.17
N VAL A 163 22.23 13.71 -10.81
CA VAL A 163 23.45 12.91 -10.65
C VAL A 163 24.57 13.80 -10.16
N GLY A 164 25.55 13.23 -9.48
CA GLY A 164 26.67 13.96 -8.88
C GLY A 164 26.77 13.71 -7.38
N ASN A 165 27.81 14.25 -6.76
CA ASN A 165 28.08 14.07 -5.33
C ASN A 165 28.07 15.37 -4.54
N THR A 166 28.30 16.49 -5.21
CA THR A 166 28.40 17.82 -4.61
C THR A 166 27.80 18.87 -5.54
N ILE A 167 27.55 20.07 -5.05
CA ILE A 167 27.03 21.19 -5.84
C ILE A 167 27.89 21.47 -7.09
N ALA A 168 29.18 21.17 -7.04
CA ALA A 168 30.09 21.44 -8.16
C ALA A 168 29.90 20.48 -9.35
N ASP A 169 29.37 19.29 -9.11
CA ASP A 169 29.19 18.23 -10.12
C ASP A 169 27.73 17.77 -10.24
N PHE A 170 26.79 18.41 -9.58
CA PHE A 170 25.36 18.13 -9.76
C PHE A 170 24.91 18.50 -11.17
N ILE A 171 24.36 17.51 -11.87
CA ILE A 171 23.82 17.64 -13.22
C ILE A 171 22.38 17.12 -13.24
N LEU A 172 21.45 17.98 -13.64
CA LEU A 172 20.07 17.59 -13.90
C LEU A 172 19.98 17.01 -15.31
N GLN A 173 19.55 15.76 -15.42
CA GLN A 173 19.40 15.03 -16.69
C GLN A 173 17.94 14.60 -16.88
N PRO A 174 17.34 14.81 -18.05
CA PRO A 174 15.99 14.33 -18.32
C PRO A 174 15.96 12.80 -18.47
N VAL A 175 14.99 12.15 -17.84
CA VAL A 175 14.64 10.74 -18.08
C VAL A 175 13.55 10.68 -19.13
N THR A 176 12.47 11.46 -18.96
CA THR A 176 11.39 11.58 -19.91
C THR A 176 10.75 12.98 -19.84
N ARG A 177 10.18 13.44 -20.95
CA ARG A 177 9.54 14.76 -21.06
C ARG A 177 8.02 14.69 -21.28
N ASN A 178 7.44 13.52 -21.32
CA ASN A 178 6.03 13.32 -21.62
C ASN A 178 5.31 12.40 -20.63
N ILE A 179 6.00 11.94 -19.59
CA ILE A 179 5.47 11.06 -18.55
C ILE A 179 5.83 11.68 -17.22
N GLY A 180 4.85 11.80 -16.33
CA GLY A 180 5.04 12.27 -14.96
C GLY A 180 4.30 11.40 -13.96
N CYS A 181 4.31 11.82 -12.70
CA CYS A 181 3.62 11.16 -11.60
C CYS A 181 2.46 12.04 -11.12
N ILE A 182 1.28 11.46 -10.97
CA ILE A 182 0.09 12.20 -10.53
C ILE A 182 0.01 12.36 -9.01
N ASP A 183 0.66 11.49 -8.24
CA ASP A 183 0.67 11.56 -6.78
C ASP A 183 1.97 10.98 -6.21
N SER A 184 2.68 11.78 -5.44
CA SER A 184 3.98 11.41 -4.82
C SER A 184 3.90 10.18 -3.92
N ASP A 185 2.76 10.01 -3.25
CA ASP A 185 2.60 8.94 -2.27
C ASP A 185 2.39 7.56 -2.94
N THR A 186 2.39 7.55 -4.29
CA THR A 186 2.41 6.34 -5.12
C THR A 186 3.80 5.89 -5.56
N ILE A 187 4.83 6.72 -5.35
CA ILE A 187 6.20 6.41 -5.75
C ILE A 187 6.84 5.47 -4.74
N ARG A 188 7.15 4.25 -5.17
CA ARG A 188 7.79 3.23 -4.31
C ARG A 188 8.86 2.44 -5.03
N GLU A 189 9.88 2.03 -4.28
CA GLU A 189 10.83 1.03 -4.75
C GLU A 189 10.24 -0.38 -4.58
N VAL A 190 10.18 -1.12 -5.68
CA VAL A 190 9.66 -2.49 -5.72
C VAL A 190 10.64 -3.37 -6.47
N ALA A 191 11.22 -4.36 -5.78
CA ALA A 191 12.11 -5.35 -6.37
C ALA A 191 13.26 -4.78 -7.22
N GLY A 192 13.81 -3.64 -6.79
CA GLY A 192 14.95 -2.99 -7.44
C GLY A 192 14.59 -2.11 -8.65
N ASP A 193 13.34 -1.73 -8.78
CA ASP A 193 12.84 -0.71 -9.70
C ASP A 193 11.95 0.30 -8.97
N VAL A 194 11.69 1.46 -9.54
CA VAL A 194 10.75 2.45 -9.00
C VAL A 194 9.45 2.34 -9.75
N VAL A 195 8.37 2.10 -9.01
CA VAL A 195 7.00 2.04 -9.51
C VAL A 195 6.25 3.28 -9.05
N PHE A 196 5.44 3.85 -9.93
CA PHE A 196 4.67 5.06 -9.68
C PHE A 196 3.36 5.08 -10.49
N LEU A 197 2.43 5.92 -10.08
CA LEU A 197 1.17 6.14 -10.79
C LEU A 197 1.30 7.29 -11.78
N GLY A 198 1.27 6.96 -13.06
CA GLY A 198 1.18 7.94 -14.15
C GLY A 198 -0.27 8.22 -14.53
N PRO A 199 -0.53 9.21 -15.39
CA PRO A 199 -1.87 9.61 -15.81
C PRO A 199 -2.65 8.51 -16.54
N ASP A 200 -1.97 7.56 -17.11
CA ASP A 200 -2.51 6.47 -17.92
C ASP A 200 -2.31 5.08 -17.31
N GLY A 201 -1.81 5.00 -16.08
CA GLY A 201 -1.65 3.73 -15.38
C GLY A 201 -0.42 3.63 -14.49
N ILE A 202 -0.20 2.45 -13.93
CA ILE A 202 0.97 2.16 -13.09
C ILE A 202 2.17 1.88 -14.01
N ARG A 203 3.27 2.59 -13.77
CA ARG A 203 4.48 2.56 -14.58
C ARG A 203 5.70 2.17 -13.78
N SER A 204 6.74 1.68 -14.45
CA SER A 204 8.04 1.48 -13.87
C SER A 204 9.08 2.44 -14.49
N LEU A 205 10.00 2.90 -13.66
CA LEU A 205 11.05 3.85 -14.08
C LEU A 205 12.00 3.23 -15.10
N SER A 206 12.43 1.98 -14.89
CA SER A 206 13.34 1.30 -15.80
C SER A 206 12.73 1.05 -17.17
N GLY A 207 11.42 0.79 -17.23
CA GLY A 207 10.67 0.76 -18.49
C GLY A 207 10.65 2.11 -19.18
N SER A 208 10.41 3.19 -18.44
CA SER A 208 10.37 4.55 -18.96
C SER A 208 11.71 5.06 -19.48
N ASP A 209 12.83 4.64 -18.87
CA ASP A 209 14.18 5.04 -19.29
C ASP A 209 14.70 4.26 -20.52
N LYS A 210 14.28 3.00 -20.70
CA LYS A 210 14.77 2.13 -21.75
C LYS A 210 14.05 2.21 -23.09
N VAL A 211 12.76 2.53 -23.01
CA VAL A 211 11.87 2.37 -24.16
C VAL A 211 11.26 3.71 -24.48
N GLY A 212 11.72 4.52 -25.28
CA GLY A 212 11.10 5.79 -25.66
C GLY A 212 9.62 5.66 -26.16
N ASP A 213 8.95 4.54 -25.85
CA ASP A 213 7.58 4.20 -26.22
C ASP A 213 6.69 4.09 -24.96
N PHE A 214 5.64 4.90 -24.92
CA PHE A 214 4.68 4.99 -23.84
C PHE A 214 4.00 3.66 -23.48
N ASP A 215 3.65 2.87 -24.48
CA ASP A 215 2.85 1.66 -24.32
C ASP A 215 3.59 0.55 -23.55
N LEU A 216 4.89 0.50 -23.69
CA LEU A 216 5.73 -0.52 -23.06
C LEU A 216 6.15 -0.18 -21.63
N ALA A 217 6.01 1.07 -21.22
CA ALA A 217 6.31 1.52 -19.87
C ALA A 217 5.15 1.32 -18.88
N VAL A 218 3.92 1.08 -19.34
CA VAL A 218 2.74 0.82 -18.49
C VAL A 218 2.71 -0.65 -18.09
N ILE A 219 3.08 -0.95 -16.86
CA ILE A 219 3.09 -2.34 -16.35
C ILE A 219 1.68 -2.85 -15.99
N SER A 220 0.71 -1.95 -15.81
CA SER A 220 -0.68 -2.27 -15.50
C SER A 220 -1.58 -2.42 -16.74
N LYS A 221 -1.05 -2.47 -17.94
CA LYS A 221 -1.82 -2.58 -19.17
C LYS A 221 -2.86 -3.73 -19.16
N PRO A 222 -2.57 -4.93 -18.59
CA PRO A 222 -3.57 -6.01 -18.53
C PRO A 222 -4.83 -5.69 -17.72
N ILE A 223 -4.76 -4.71 -16.83
CA ILE A 223 -5.87 -4.27 -15.96
C ILE A 223 -6.16 -2.78 -16.12
N GLN A 224 -6.00 -2.26 -17.34
CA GLN A 224 -6.11 -0.83 -17.61
C GLN A 224 -7.45 -0.23 -17.17
N LYS A 225 -8.53 -0.97 -17.35
CA LYS A 225 -9.87 -0.52 -16.98
C LYS A 225 -9.98 -0.31 -15.46
N GLU A 226 -9.54 -1.29 -14.69
CA GLU A 226 -9.59 -1.27 -13.22
C GLU A 226 -8.72 -0.13 -12.67
N VAL A 227 -7.54 0.11 -13.24
CA VAL A 227 -6.68 1.23 -12.84
C VAL A 227 -7.34 2.57 -13.19
N THR A 228 -7.95 2.70 -14.36
CA THR A 228 -8.69 3.91 -14.74
C THR A 228 -9.88 4.16 -13.82
N ASP A 229 -10.62 3.12 -13.44
CA ASP A 229 -11.73 3.20 -12.49
C ASP A 229 -11.23 3.65 -11.10
N VAL A 230 -10.08 3.13 -10.64
CA VAL A 230 -9.44 3.57 -9.38
C VAL A 230 -9.01 5.04 -9.46
N ILE A 231 -8.37 5.46 -10.56
CA ILE A 231 -7.95 6.87 -10.74
C ILE A 231 -9.16 7.81 -10.72
N SER A 232 -10.22 7.48 -11.46
CA SER A 232 -11.40 8.35 -11.58
C SER A 232 -12.30 8.35 -10.34
N GLY A 233 -12.31 7.27 -9.56
CA GLY A 233 -13.15 7.10 -8.37
C GLY A 233 -12.57 7.70 -7.08
N ASN A 234 -11.30 8.10 -7.07
CA ASN A 234 -10.59 8.53 -5.87
C ASN A 234 -10.02 9.93 -6.01
N THR A 235 -9.84 10.60 -4.87
CA THR A 235 -9.36 11.99 -4.79
C THR A 235 -7.89 12.09 -4.39
N SER A 236 -7.35 11.05 -3.77
CA SER A 236 -5.94 10.93 -3.40
C SER A 236 -5.52 9.47 -3.41
N PHE A 237 -4.23 9.24 -3.44
CA PHE A 237 -3.66 7.91 -3.54
C PHE A 237 -2.57 7.73 -2.50
N SER A 238 -2.42 6.52 -2.02
CA SER A 238 -1.24 6.10 -1.28
C SER A 238 -0.77 4.75 -1.79
N SER A 239 0.46 4.41 -1.51
CA SER A 239 0.96 3.09 -1.88
C SER A 239 1.84 2.51 -0.79
N VAL A 240 1.97 1.20 -0.80
CA VAL A 240 2.87 0.48 0.07
C VAL A 240 3.54 -0.67 -0.67
N THR A 241 4.82 -0.86 -0.41
CA THR A 241 5.57 -2.03 -0.89
C THR A 241 5.68 -3.04 0.24
N ILE A 242 5.25 -4.27 0.00
CA ILE A 242 5.46 -5.39 0.91
C ILE A 242 6.62 -6.21 0.36
N LYS A 243 7.81 -5.99 0.92
CA LYS A 243 9.08 -6.57 0.43
C LYS A 243 9.09 -8.08 0.56
N SER A 244 8.57 -8.62 1.66
CA SER A 244 8.50 -10.06 1.91
C SER A 244 7.64 -10.83 0.89
N LYS A 245 6.71 -10.14 0.23
CA LYS A 245 5.80 -10.70 -0.77
C LYS A 245 6.10 -10.22 -2.20
N SER A 246 7.10 -9.34 -2.37
CA SER A 246 7.37 -8.64 -3.64
C SER A 246 6.11 -8.00 -4.23
N GLN A 247 5.34 -7.30 -3.38
CA GLN A 247 4.06 -6.69 -3.74
C GLN A 247 4.14 -5.18 -3.71
N TYR A 248 3.49 -4.57 -4.68
CA TYR A 248 3.11 -3.17 -4.70
C TYR A 248 1.59 -3.06 -4.52
N ARG A 249 1.12 -2.25 -3.59
CA ARG A 249 -0.30 -1.99 -3.38
C ARG A 249 -0.57 -0.51 -3.56
N LEU A 250 -1.38 -0.18 -4.53
CA LEU A 250 -1.94 1.16 -4.75
C LEU A 250 -3.30 1.22 -4.07
N LEU A 251 -3.50 2.19 -3.20
CA LEU A 251 -4.72 2.37 -2.41
C LEU A 251 -5.33 3.72 -2.80
N GLY A 252 -6.55 3.68 -3.31
CA GLY A 252 -7.33 4.87 -3.60
C GLY A 252 -8.08 5.34 -2.36
N PHE A 253 -8.14 6.66 -2.18
CA PHE A 253 -8.88 7.26 -1.08
C PHE A 253 -9.87 8.31 -1.58
N ASN A 254 -11.11 8.18 -1.11
CA ASN A 254 -12.18 9.16 -1.31
C ASN A 254 -13.03 9.21 -0.03
N ASN A 255 -13.13 10.38 0.56
CA ASN A 255 -13.87 10.54 1.82
C ASN A 255 -15.38 10.32 1.65
N ASN A 256 -15.90 10.52 0.43
CA ASN A 256 -17.32 10.47 0.14
C ASN A 256 -17.87 9.07 -0.17
N ILE A 257 -17.03 8.05 -0.26
CA ILE A 257 -17.45 6.66 -0.49
C ILE A 257 -17.44 5.86 0.82
N SER A 258 -18.22 4.78 0.88
CA SER A 258 -18.17 3.83 2.00
C SER A 258 -16.88 3.00 1.96
N GLU A 259 -16.53 2.34 3.06
CA GLU A 259 -15.37 1.44 3.11
C GLU A 259 -15.52 0.28 2.13
N ASP A 260 -16.71 -0.30 2.01
CA ASP A 260 -17.01 -1.38 1.06
C ASP A 260 -16.80 -0.99 -0.41
N ALA A 261 -16.94 0.31 -0.73
CA ALA A 261 -16.73 0.85 -2.07
C ALA A 261 -15.29 1.31 -2.32
N ALA A 262 -14.44 1.31 -1.31
CA ALA A 262 -13.04 1.68 -1.46
C ALA A 262 -12.32 0.66 -2.35
N THR A 263 -11.50 1.17 -3.28
CA THR A 263 -10.81 0.37 -4.28
C THR A 263 -9.33 0.64 -4.29
N GLY A 264 -8.57 -0.39 -4.60
CA GLY A 264 -7.13 -0.33 -4.78
C GLY A 264 -6.66 -1.43 -5.74
N ILE A 265 -5.39 -1.39 -6.08
CA ILE A 265 -4.76 -2.38 -6.97
C ILE A 265 -3.58 -3.02 -6.25
N LEU A 266 -3.48 -4.33 -6.34
CA LEU A 266 -2.37 -5.11 -5.85
C LEU A 266 -1.60 -5.69 -7.05
N GLY A 267 -0.32 -5.40 -7.14
CA GLY A 267 0.60 -6.02 -8.09
C GLY A 267 1.60 -6.91 -7.37
N THR A 268 1.67 -8.17 -7.70
CA THR A 268 2.69 -9.10 -7.20
C THR A 268 3.68 -9.40 -8.31
N GLN A 269 4.97 -9.22 -8.02
CA GLN A 269 6.01 -9.58 -8.97
C GLN A 269 6.17 -11.10 -9.04
N LEU A 270 6.10 -11.62 -10.23
CA LEU A 270 6.21 -13.05 -10.52
C LEU A 270 7.35 -13.31 -11.51
N ALA A 271 8.02 -14.45 -11.36
CA ALA A 271 8.96 -14.93 -12.36
C ALA A 271 8.19 -15.50 -13.56
N GLY A 272 8.40 -14.92 -14.73
CA GLY A 272 7.78 -15.36 -15.97
C GLY A 272 8.80 -15.94 -16.95
N PRO A 273 8.33 -16.60 -18.03
CA PRO A 273 9.22 -17.22 -19.04
C PRO A 273 10.12 -16.21 -19.79
N GLN A 274 9.72 -14.95 -19.85
CA GLN A 274 10.44 -13.87 -20.54
C GLN A 274 11.02 -12.83 -19.59
N GLY A 275 11.12 -13.14 -18.29
CA GLY A 275 11.59 -12.23 -17.25
C GLY A 275 10.54 -12.00 -16.17
N THR A 276 10.65 -10.87 -15.48
CA THR A 276 9.73 -10.51 -14.39
C THR A 276 8.43 -9.93 -14.96
N MET A 277 7.32 -10.40 -14.46
CA MET A 277 5.98 -9.89 -14.78
C MET A 277 5.20 -9.57 -13.50
N PHE A 278 4.16 -8.76 -13.59
CA PHE A 278 3.25 -8.48 -12.50
C PHE A 278 1.94 -9.25 -12.68
N GLY A 279 1.57 -10.01 -11.65
CA GLY A 279 0.21 -10.51 -11.47
C GLY A 279 -0.62 -9.46 -10.72
N TRP A 280 -1.75 -9.09 -11.27
CA TRP A 280 -2.58 -8.01 -10.74
C TRP A 280 -3.86 -8.53 -10.11
N SER A 281 -4.31 -7.89 -9.05
CA SER A 281 -5.63 -8.07 -8.46
C SER A 281 -6.16 -6.76 -7.89
N GLU A 282 -7.47 -6.70 -7.73
CA GLU A 282 -8.15 -5.57 -7.09
C GLU A 282 -8.20 -5.77 -5.57
N ILE A 283 -8.11 -4.67 -4.83
CA ILE A 283 -8.30 -4.61 -3.38
C ILE A 283 -9.60 -3.85 -3.12
N ARG A 284 -10.46 -4.37 -2.24
CA ARG A 284 -11.70 -3.72 -1.81
C ARG A 284 -11.93 -3.90 -0.32
N GLY A 285 -12.79 -3.06 0.26
CA GLY A 285 -13.37 -3.26 1.58
C GLY A 285 -12.72 -2.51 2.72
N PHE A 286 -11.70 -1.66 2.46
CA PHE A 286 -11.18 -0.75 3.48
C PHE A 286 -10.61 0.53 2.87
N LYS A 287 -10.71 1.62 3.60
CA LYS A 287 -10.14 2.92 3.22
C LYS A 287 -8.76 3.07 3.84
N ALA A 288 -7.78 3.44 3.03
CA ALA A 288 -6.45 3.81 3.52
C ALA A 288 -6.05 5.16 2.95
N PHE A 289 -5.89 6.14 3.82
CA PHE A 289 -5.39 7.46 3.45
C PHE A 289 -3.88 7.47 3.29
N VAL A 290 -3.18 6.71 4.15
CA VAL A 290 -1.73 6.54 4.12
C VAL A 290 -1.39 5.10 4.52
N ALA A 291 -0.37 4.53 3.89
CA ALA A 291 0.15 3.21 4.24
C ALA A 291 1.68 3.20 4.18
N ASP A 292 2.29 2.41 5.04
CA ASP A 292 3.74 2.20 5.06
C ASP A 292 4.10 0.82 5.59
N SER A 293 5.32 0.35 5.29
CA SER A 293 5.84 -0.92 5.77
C SER A 293 7.30 -0.80 6.22
N ASP A 294 7.61 -1.46 7.31
CA ASP A 294 9.00 -1.55 7.78
C ASP A 294 9.25 -2.88 8.50
N PHE A 295 10.52 -3.27 8.61
CA PHE A 295 10.93 -4.47 9.31
C PHE A 295 11.19 -4.19 10.79
N LYS A 296 10.48 -4.91 11.65
CA LYS A 296 10.73 -4.94 13.09
C LYS A 296 11.15 -6.36 13.48
N SER A 297 12.37 -6.51 13.99
CA SER A 297 12.89 -7.81 14.46
C SER A 297 12.70 -8.96 13.44
N LYS A 298 13.06 -8.72 12.16
CA LYS A 298 12.95 -9.66 11.03
C LYS A 298 11.52 -9.95 10.53
N THR A 299 10.52 -9.33 11.11
CA THR A 299 9.13 -9.44 10.64
C THR A 299 8.73 -8.11 10.00
N GLU A 300 8.23 -8.18 8.77
CA GLU A 300 7.67 -7.00 8.11
C GLU A 300 6.31 -6.68 8.71
N THR A 301 6.15 -5.44 9.14
CA THR A 301 4.88 -4.92 9.65
C THR A 301 4.38 -3.90 8.64
N VAL A 302 3.16 -4.10 8.17
CA VAL A 302 2.49 -3.19 7.23
C VAL A 302 1.37 -2.51 7.98
N VAL A 303 1.38 -1.19 7.96
CA VAL A 303 0.35 -0.39 8.65
C VAL A 303 -0.33 0.55 7.66
N PHE A 304 -1.57 0.87 7.94
CA PHE A 304 -2.27 1.94 7.24
C PHE A 304 -3.12 2.75 8.22
N ALA A 305 -3.42 3.97 7.86
CA ALA A 305 -4.30 4.84 8.61
C ALA A 305 -5.41 5.39 7.71
N ASN A 306 -6.58 5.56 8.33
CA ASN A 306 -7.73 6.23 7.75
C ASN A 306 -7.89 7.60 8.44
N THR A 307 -8.81 8.42 7.97
CA THR A 307 -9.18 9.73 8.56
C THR A 307 -9.98 9.61 9.87
N ASN A 308 -10.31 8.39 10.30
CA ASN A 308 -10.98 8.12 11.58
C ASN A 308 -10.07 8.23 12.82
N GLY A 309 -8.76 8.46 12.63
CA GLY A 309 -7.78 8.62 13.71
C GLY A 309 -7.16 7.32 14.23
N TYR A 310 -7.47 6.18 13.60
CA TYR A 310 -6.87 4.88 13.96
C TYR A 310 -5.77 4.47 12.97
N VAL A 311 -4.79 3.75 13.49
CA VAL A 311 -3.77 3.05 12.70
C VAL A 311 -4.05 1.56 12.76
N TYR A 312 -4.17 0.94 11.61
CA TYR A 312 -4.51 -0.47 11.45
C TYR A 312 -3.29 -1.29 11.02
N ASN A 313 -3.25 -2.53 11.46
CA ASN A 313 -2.25 -3.50 11.01
C ASN A 313 -2.79 -4.25 9.79
N MET A 314 -2.16 -4.06 8.64
CA MET A 314 -2.58 -4.69 7.38
C MET A 314 -2.15 -6.17 7.36
N ASP A 315 -2.90 -7.02 6.68
CA ASP A 315 -2.64 -8.47 6.55
C ASP A 315 -2.57 -9.20 7.90
N SER A 316 -3.29 -8.73 8.92
CA SER A 316 -3.33 -9.31 10.25
C SER A 316 -4.76 -9.64 10.65
N GLY A 317 -4.99 -10.86 11.14
CA GLY A 317 -6.34 -11.33 11.49
C GLY A 317 -7.17 -11.83 10.30
N ASN A 318 -8.47 -11.98 10.53
CA ASN A 318 -9.42 -12.59 9.57
C ASN A 318 -10.61 -11.67 9.27
N SER A 319 -10.57 -10.41 9.69
CA SER A 319 -11.67 -9.44 9.46
C SER A 319 -11.12 -8.04 9.20
N PHE A 320 -11.91 -7.22 8.54
CA PHE A 320 -11.66 -5.78 8.41
C PHE A 320 -12.35 -5.06 9.57
N ASP A 321 -11.64 -4.88 10.69
CA ASP A 321 -12.16 -4.25 11.91
C ASP A 321 -13.55 -4.79 12.31
N SER A 322 -13.63 -6.14 12.46
CA SER A 322 -14.85 -6.91 12.75
C SER A 322 -15.82 -7.11 11.57
N SER A 323 -15.59 -6.49 10.42
CA SER A 323 -16.36 -6.73 9.20
C SER A 323 -15.81 -7.94 8.41
N ASN A 324 -16.67 -8.63 7.69
CA ASN A 324 -16.25 -9.75 6.84
C ASN A 324 -15.30 -9.33 5.74
N ILE A 325 -14.41 -10.24 5.35
CA ILE A 325 -13.57 -10.07 4.17
C ILE A 325 -14.26 -10.71 2.96
N LYS A 326 -14.58 -9.88 1.96
CA LYS A 326 -15.12 -10.36 0.68
C LYS A 326 -13.98 -10.69 -0.27
N ALA A 327 -13.90 -11.96 -0.68
CA ALA A 327 -12.92 -12.42 -1.65
C ALA A 327 -13.63 -13.02 -2.86
N THR A 328 -13.21 -12.62 -4.06
CA THR A 328 -13.77 -13.14 -5.32
C THR A 328 -12.66 -13.50 -6.27
N PHE A 329 -12.78 -14.64 -6.90
CA PHE A 329 -11.89 -15.08 -7.98
C PHE A 329 -12.74 -15.68 -9.11
N ALA A 330 -12.45 -15.32 -10.34
CA ALA A 330 -13.11 -15.86 -11.51
C ALA A 330 -12.08 -16.21 -12.59
N THR A 331 -12.21 -17.40 -13.19
CA THR A 331 -11.43 -17.72 -14.40
C THR A 331 -12.03 -17.03 -15.62
N PRO A 332 -11.26 -16.77 -16.67
CA PRO A 332 -11.86 -16.44 -17.95
C PRO A 332 -12.78 -17.58 -18.44
N PHE A 333 -13.66 -17.28 -19.38
CA PHE A 333 -14.46 -18.31 -20.04
C PHE A 333 -13.58 -19.18 -20.93
N ILE A 334 -13.53 -20.47 -20.63
CA ILE A 334 -12.66 -21.44 -21.28
C ILE A 334 -13.51 -22.41 -22.11
N PRO A 335 -13.21 -22.67 -23.39
CA PRO A 335 -13.99 -23.54 -24.25
C PRO A 335 -13.75 -25.04 -24.03
N LEU A 336 -12.88 -25.45 -23.12
CA LEU A 336 -12.57 -26.85 -22.76
C LEU A 336 -12.33 -27.73 -24.04
N ASN A 337 -11.27 -27.45 -24.74
CA ASN A 337 -10.77 -28.05 -26.00
C ASN A 337 -11.46 -27.52 -27.29
N ASP A 338 -12.74 -27.79 -27.47
CA ASP A 338 -13.44 -27.44 -28.71
C ASP A 338 -14.54 -26.42 -28.43
N ALA A 339 -14.47 -25.26 -29.06
CA ALA A 339 -15.42 -24.17 -28.87
C ALA A 339 -16.79 -24.43 -29.55
N GLU A 340 -16.85 -25.34 -30.50
CA GLU A 340 -18.07 -25.63 -31.27
C GLU A 340 -18.92 -26.73 -30.62
N LEU A 341 -18.33 -27.54 -29.73
CA LEU A 341 -19.05 -28.59 -29.04
C LEU A 341 -19.62 -28.09 -27.70
N ARG A 342 -20.86 -28.44 -27.39
CA ARG A 342 -21.47 -28.19 -26.10
C ARG A 342 -20.97 -29.21 -25.07
N LYS A 343 -20.56 -28.72 -23.88
CA LYS A 343 -20.09 -29.57 -22.78
C LYS A 343 -21.09 -29.53 -21.66
N THR A 344 -21.32 -30.69 -21.05
CA THR A 344 -22.04 -30.76 -19.77
C THR A 344 -21.04 -31.06 -18.68
N ILE A 345 -20.98 -30.21 -17.68
CA ILE A 345 -20.13 -30.39 -16.50
C ILE A 345 -20.92 -31.18 -15.46
N TYR A 346 -20.32 -32.22 -14.93
CA TYR A 346 -20.91 -33.12 -13.94
C TYR A 346 -20.38 -32.85 -12.55
N LYS A 347 -19.08 -32.54 -12.44
CA LYS A 347 -18.43 -32.31 -11.14
C LYS A 347 -17.36 -31.24 -11.22
N LEU A 348 -17.29 -30.46 -10.15
CA LEU A 348 -16.19 -29.56 -9.85
C LEU A 348 -15.39 -30.14 -8.69
N HIS A 349 -14.11 -30.35 -8.88
CA HIS A 349 -13.17 -30.70 -7.83
C HIS A 349 -12.32 -29.49 -7.49
N LEU A 350 -12.29 -29.14 -6.22
CA LEU A 350 -11.53 -28.04 -5.68
C LEU A 350 -10.42 -28.57 -4.77
N TYR A 351 -9.21 -28.08 -4.96
CA TYR A 351 -8.08 -28.41 -4.11
C TYR A 351 -7.68 -27.15 -3.33
N THR A 352 -7.79 -27.24 -2.00
CA THR A 352 -7.52 -26.10 -1.11
C THR A 352 -6.59 -26.50 0.01
N GLU A 353 -5.84 -25.54 0.53
CA GLU A 353 -5.07 -25.67 1.76
C GLU A 353 -5.61 -24.68 2.81
N PRO A 354 -6.53 -25.11 3.67
CA PRO A 354 -7.11 -24.26 4.71
C PRO A 354 -6.18 -24.11 5.91
N THR A 355 -6.17 -22.93 6.53
CA THR A 355 -5.50 -22.69 7.81
C THR A 355 -6.40 -22.93 9.01
N GLY A 356 -7.69 -23.16 8.78
CA GLY A 356 -8.71 -23.48 9.80
C GLY A 356 -10.03 -23.87 9.16
N SER A 357 -11.16 -23.67 9.85
CA SER A 357 -12.47 -23.78 9.24
C SER A 357 -12.66 -22.66 8.22
N PHE A 358 -13.19 -22.98 7.06
CA PHE A 358 -13.49 -21.99 6.03
C PHE A 358 -14.82 -22.29 5.35
N GLU A 359 -15.41 -21.27 4.78
CA GLU A 359 -16.56 -21.37 3.92
C GLU A 359 -16.28 -20.58 2.63
N THR A 360 -16.57 -21.20 1.48
CA THR A 360 -16.50 -20.53 0.19
C THR A 360 -17.61 -21.03 -0.70
N ASN A 361 -18.06 -20.20 -1.61
CA ASN A 361 -19.03 -20.58 -2.58
C ASN A 361 -18.35 -20.71 -3.95
N ALA A 362 -18.68 -21.77 -4.66
CA ALA A 362 -18.25 -21.99 -6.03
C ALA A 362 -19.44 -21.92 -6.96
N SER A 363 -19.32 -21.23 -8.08
CA SER A 363 -20.35 -21.23 -9.14
C SER A 363 -19.70 -21.47 -10.51
N LEU A 364 -20.44 -22.14 -11.38
CA LEU A 364 -20.10 -22.27 -12.78
C LEU A 364 -20.94 -21.31 -13.58
N LYS A 365 -20.31 -20.58 -14.49
CA LYS A 365 -21.00 -19.71 -15.45
C LYS A 365 -20.73 -20.24 -16.86
N PHE A 366 -21.76 -20.19 -17.69
CA PHE A 366 -21.74 -20.70 -19.07
C PHE A 366 -22.04 -19.59 -20.05
N ASP A 367 -21.51 -19.74 -21.27
CA ASP A 367 -21.85 -18.93 -22.45
C ASP A 367 -21.75 -17.42 -22.18
N LEU A 368 -20.62 -16.98 -21.64
CA LEU A 368 -20.31 -15.58 -21.30
C LEU A 368 -21.33 -14.95 -20.34
N ASN A 369 -22.01 -15.78 -19.55
CA ASN A 369 -23.08 -15.35 -18.62
C ASN A 369 -24.28 -14.68 -19.35
N GLU A 370 -24.59 -15.10 -20.56
CA GLU A 370 -25.69 -14.57 -21.35
C GLU A 370 -27.05 -14.81 -20.64
N GLN A 371 -27.92 -13.81 -20.68
CA GLN A 371 -29.22 -13.84 -19.95
C GLN A 371 -30.16 -14.96 -20.42
N GLY A 372 -29.96 -15.52 -21.61
CA GLY A 372 -30.70 -16.65 -22.14
C GLY A 372 -30.23 -18.03 -21.70
N SER A 373 -29.03 -18.12 -21.11
CA SER A 373 -28.44 -19.38 -20.65
C SER A 373 -28.82 -19.66 -19.20
N VAL A 374 -29.28 -20.87 -18.91
CA VAL A 374 -29.54 -21.31 -17.52
C VAL A 374 -28.20 -21.45 -16.81
N GLN A 375 -28.00 -20.63 -15.79
CA GLN A 375 -26.81 -20.64 -14.93
C GLN A 375 -27.07 -21.49 -13.70
N PRO A 376 -26.19 -22.45 -13.34
CA PRO A 376 -26.30 -23.19 -12.09
C PRO A 376 -26.22 -22.27 -10.88
N GLU A 377 -26.92 -22.65 -9.81
CA GLU A 377 -26.75 -22.01 -8.51
C GLU A 377 -25.35 -22.22 -7.94
N ALA A 378 -24.93 -21.29 -7.09
CA ALA A 378 -23.68 -21.40 -6.37
C ALA A 378 -23.73 -22.56 -5.35
N ILE A 379 -22.65 -23.28 -5.22
CA ILE A 379 -22.52 -24.40 -4.30
C ILE A 379 -21.67 -23.96 -3.12
N ALA A 380 -22.22 -24.06 -1.91
CA ALA A 380 -21.47 -23.81 -0.70
C ALA A 380 -20.50 -24.96 -0.45
N LEU A 381 -19.23 -24.63 -0.27
CA LEU A 381 -18.16 -25.53 0.08
C LEU A 381 -17.65 -25.13 1.46
N SER A 382 -18.04 -25.87 2.47
CA SER A 382 -17.61 -25.60 3.85
C SER A 382 -16.74 -26.70 4.39
N ASN A 383 -15.77 -26.34 5.17
CA ASN A 383 -14.99 -27.23 5.99
C ASN A 383 -15.26 -26.93 7.46
N THR A 384 -16.20 -27.65 8.03
CA THR A 384 -16.51 -27.58 9.46
C THR A 384 -15.60 -28.47 10.31
N ALA A 385 -14.53 -29.03 9.74
CA ALA A 385 -13.58 -29.80 10.53
C ALA A 385 -12.98 -28.90 11.60
N ALA A 386 -13.66 -28.83 12.72
CA ALA A 386 -13.15 -28.30 13.95
C ALA A 386 -11.80 -28.94 14.25
N GLY A 387 -10.80 -28.16 14.32
CA GLY A 387 -9.49 -28.58 14.72
C GLY A 387 -8.45 -27.75 14.03
N LEU A 388 -8.05 -26.68 14.67
CA LEU A 388 -6.72 -26.12 14.47
C LEU A 388 -5.76 -27.31 14.52
N SER A 389 -5.16 -27.66 13.39
CA SER A 389 -4.11 -28.68 13.38
C SER A 389 -3.04 -28.22 14.36
N GLY A 390 -2.91 -28.94 15.47
CA GLY A 390 -1.93 -28.65 16.51
C GLY A 390 -0.54 -28.69 15.93
N VAL A 391 0.17 -27.58 15.94
CA VAL A 391 1.59 -27.54 15.63
C VAL A 391 2.35 -27.78 16.91
N TYR A 392 3.14 -28.87 16.94
CA TYR A 392 3.96 -29.19 18.09
C TYR A 392 4.84 -28.01 18.51
N GLY A 393 4.75 -27.61 19.76
CA GLY A 393 5.55 -26.51 20.31
C GLY A 393 4.94 -25.11 20.19
N LYS A 394 3.71 -24.96 19.67
CA LYS A 394 3.00 -23.67 19.70
C LYS A 394 2.05 -23.60 20.90
N ILE A 395 2.06 -22.44 21.58
CA ILE A 395 1.20 -22.10 22.74
C ILE A 395 -0.31 -22.22 22.42
N THR A 396 -0.69 -22.08 21.15
CA THR A 396 -2.07 -22.18 20.66
C THR A 396 -2.53 -23.64 20.45
N SER A 397 -1.65 -24.61 20.57
CA SER A 397 -1.96 -26.04 20.40
C SER A 397 -2.17 -26.70 21.75
N THR A 398 -3.31 -26.42 22.38
CA THR A 398 -3.65 -26.96 23.71
C THR A 398 -4.08 -28.42 23.59
N TYR A 399 -3.53 -29.28 24.45
CA TYR A 399 -3.93 -30.67 24.54
C TYR A 399 -5.43 -30.79 24.86
N GLY A 400 -6.17 -31.55 24.07
CA GLY A 400 -7.62 -31.69 24.20
C GLY A 400 -8.47 -30.77 23.27
N THR A 401 -7.87 -29.73 22.68
CA THR A 401 -8.54 -28.85 21.70
C THR A 401 -7.85 -28.88 20.33
N ALA A 402 -6.58 -29.22 20.28
CA ALA A 402 -5.85 -29.37 19.03
C ALA A 402 -6.05 -30.75 18.43
N VAL A 403 -6.48 -30.84 17.19
CA VAL A 403 -6.63 -32.12 16.48
C VAL A 403 -5.31 -32.50 15.79
N PHE A 404 -4.89 -33.76 15.94
CA PHE A 404 -3.80 -34.33 15.17
C PHE A 404 -4.18 -34.37 13.68
N GLY A 405 -3.57 -33.56 12.88
CA GLY A 405 -3.75 -33.54 11.44
C GLY A 405 -3.04 -32.33 10.85
N GLY A 406 -1.90 -32.56 10.20
CA GLY A 406 -1.18 -31.51 9.50
C GLY A 406 -2.07 -30.79 8.48
N ARG A 407 -1.58 -29.69 7.93
CA ARG A 407 -2.17 -28.99 6.76
C ARG A 407 -2.42 -30.01 5.65
N LEU A 408 -3.59 -30.62 5.65
CA LEU A 408 -3.97 -31.55 4.60
C LEU A 408 -4.62 -30.76 3.50
N LYS A 409 -4.00 -30.79 2.33
CA LYS A 409 -4.68 -30.38 1.09
C LYS A 409 -6.00 -31.12 1.03
N LYS A 410 -7.10 -30.39 1.02
CA LYS A 410 -8.43 -30.99 0.95
C LYS A 410 -8.96 -30.90 -0.46
N LYS A 411 -9.46 -32.03 -0.95
CA LYS A 411 -10.23 -32.09 -2.19
C LYS A 411 -11.71 -32.01 -1.83
N PHE A 412 -12.38 -30.99 -2.31
CA PHE A 412 -13.84 -30.90 -2.30
C PHE A 412 -14.37 -31.35 -3.65
N THR A 413 -15.47 -32.04 -3.64
CA THR A 413 -16.17 -32.46 -4.85
C THR A 413 -17.61 -31.95 -4.77
N ALA A 414 -17.95 -31.05 -5.68
CA ALA A 414 -19.31 -30.58 -5.84
C ALA A 414 -19.92 -31.16 -7.11
N GLN A 415 -21.14 -31.66 -7.00
CA GLN A 415 -21.93 -32.04 -8.17
C GLN A 415 -22.58 -30.80 -8.72
N THR A 416 -22.26 -30.46 -9.96
CA THR A 416 -22.86 -29.33 -10.67
C THR A 416 -23.48 -29.89 -11.96
N ILE A 417 -24.68 -29.43 -12.27
CA ILE A 417 -25.31 -29.78 -13.54
C ILE A 417 -25.49 -28.50 -14.33
N GLY A 418 -24.72 -28.38 -15.39
CA GLY A 418 -24.82 -27.25 -16.30
C GLY A 418 -24.15 -27.55 -17.63
N SER A 419 -24.58 -26.91 -18.69
CA SER A 419 -24.01 -27.14 -20.01
C SER A 419 -23.90 -25.85 -20.81
N GLY A 420 -22.79 -25.72 -21.54
CA GLY A 420 -22.49 -24.59 -22.40
C GLY A 420 -21.35 -24.87 -23.36
N PHE A 421 -21.04 -23.93 -24.24
CA PHE A 421 -19.91 -23.99 -25.18
C PHE A 421 -18.59 -23.58 -24.48
N ASN A 422 -18.69 -22.67 -23.52
CA ASN A 422 -17.57 -22.24 -22.69
C ASN A 422 -18.02 -22.14 -21.23
N THR A 423 -17.09 -22.17 -20.31
CA THR A 423 -17.37 -22.11 -18.87
C THR A 423 -16.33 -21.27 -18.14
N SER A 424 -16.78 -20.56 -17.10
CA SER A 424 -15.98 -19.87 -16.10
C SER A 424 -16.28 -20.46 -14.73
N VAL A 425 -15.24 -20.66 -13.94
CA VAL A 425 -15.36 -21.08 -12.53
C VAL A 425 -15.18 -19.83 -11.67
N GLN A 426 -16.15 -19.55 -10.82
CA GLN A 426 -16.11 -18.42 -9.90
C GLN A 426 -16.11 -18.90 -8.46
N PHE A 427 -15.26 -18.30 -7.64
CA PHE A 427 -15.20 -18.51 -6.21
C PHE A 427 -15.46 -17.20 -5.49
N PHE A 428 -16.25 -17.24 -4.43
CA PHE A 428 -16.47 -16.09 -3.58
C PHE A 428 -16.66 -16.51 -2.13
N SER A 429 -16.16 -15.70 -1.23
CA SER A 429 -16.27 -15.84 0.20
C SER A 429 -16.66 -14.47 0.78
N ASP A 430 -17.49 -14.46 1.81
CA ASP A 430 -17.89 -13.25 2.55
C ASP A 430 -18.03 -13.64 4.02
N ASP A 431 -16.89 -13.82 4.66
CA ASP A 431 -16.82 -14.26 6.06
C ASP A 431 -15.61 -13.71 6.81
N SER A 432 -15.53 -14.03 8.08
CA SER A 432 -14.39 -13.74 8.97
C SER A 432 -13.66 -15.02 9.42
N ASN A 433 -13.78 -16.10 8.67
CA ASN A 433 -13.09 -17.36 8.94
C ASN A 433 -11.58 -17.27 8.61
N PRO A 434 -10.77 -18.20 9.11
CA PRO A 434 -9.37 -18.30 8.75
C PRO A 434 -9.14 -18.40 7.25
N SER A 435 -8.03 -17.84 6.79
CA SER A 435 -7.64 -17.84 5.39
C SER A 435 -7.41 -19.24 4.83
N PHE A 436 -7.62 -19.39 3.54
CA PHE A 436 -7.31 -20.61 2.78
C PHE A 436 -6.60 -20.24 1.48
N SER A 437 -5.84 -21.17 0.91
CA SER A 437 -5.36 -21.06 -0.46
C SER A 437 -6.14 -21.97 -1.39
N LEU A 438 -6.36 -21.50 -2.61
CA LEU A 438 -6.94 -22.28 -3.70
C LEU A 438 -5.79 -22.73 -4.62
N ASP A 439 -5.49 -24.02 -4.62
CA ASP A 439 -4.37 -24.55 -5.38
C ASP A 439 -4.76 -24.92 -6.81
N ALA A 440 -5.92 -25.57 -6.98
CA ALA A 440 -6.40 -25.99 -8.29
C ALA A 440 -7.90 -26.23 -8.32
N ALA A 441 -8.48 -26.13 -9.50
CA ALA A 441 -9.83 -26.57 -9.80
C ALA A 441 -9.80 -27.53 -10.99
N THR A 442 -10.55 -28.63 -10.90
CA THR A 442 -10.67 -29.61 -11.98
C THR A 442 -12.14 -29.84 -12.30
N LEU A 443 -12.48 -29.86 -13.58
CA LEU A 443 -13.84 -30.07 -14.08
C LEU A 443 -13.93 -31.49 -14.70
N GLU A 444 -14.94 -32.27 -14.28
CA GLU A 444 -15.36 -33.48 -14.99
C GLU A 444 -16.50 -33.10 -15.95
N TYR A 445 -16.29 -33.32 -17.24
CA TYR A 445 -17.29 -32.96 -18.27
C TYR A 445 -17.39 -34.02 -19.35
N GLY A 446 -18.56 -34.04 -20.01
CA GLY A 446 -18.76 -34.79 -21.23
C GLY A 446 -19.09 -33.87 -22.41
N THR A 447 -18.65 -34.24 -23.60
CA THR A 447 -18.97 -33.55 -24.84
C THR A 447 -20.17 -34.20 -25.49
N PHE A 448 -21.09 -33.38 -26.00
CA PHE A 448 -22.17 -33.87 -26.83
C PHE A 448 -21.87 -33.49 -28.27
N ASP A 449 -21.86 -34.50 -29.12
CA ASP A 449 -21.71 -34.31 -30.56
C ASP A 449 -22.95 -33.61 -31.13
N ARG A 450 -22.78 -32.74 -32.09
CA ARG A 450 -23.87 -32.19 -32.88
C ARG A 450 -24.47 -33.34 -33.69
N ARG A 451 -25.65 -33.78 -33.32
CA ARG A 451 -26.52 -34.50 -34.25
C ARG A 451 -27.51 -33.56 -34.86
#